data_0440e9433540f75b6cc6d6df6f0299db
#
_entry.id   0440e9433540f75b6cc6d6df6f0299db
#
_cell.length_a   1.000
_cell.length_b   1.000
_cell.length_c   1.000
_cell.angle_alpha   90.00
_cell.angle_beta   90.00
_cell.angle_gamma   90.00
#
_symmetry.space_group_name_H-M   'P 1'
#
loop_
_entity.id
_entity.type
_entity.pdbx_description
1 polymer ?
#
loop_
_entity_poly.entity_id
_entity_poly.type
_entity_poly.pdbx_seq_one_letter_code
_entity_poly.pdbx_strand_id
1 'polypeptide(L)'
;VVTKALLNLDYTPSPSLLPVQSQLKVYLNDELMGVLPVTKEQLGKKVSAQIPIDPLYITDFNRVRLEFVGHYRDVCENPASSTLWLDVGRESYLDLTYQSLNVRNDLSHFPVPFYDSRDNRQLTLPMVFAGAPDLVEQQAAAIIASWFGSRTGWRGQNFPVMYNGLPDRNAIIFATNDKRPDFLRDAPAVNAPTITMMSHPNNPYVKLLVVFGRDDKDLLQAAKGIAQGNVLFRGSSVTVDEVKP
;
A
#
# COMPACT_ATOMS: atom_id res chain seq x y z
N VAL A 1 -5.07 -6.44 -6.22
CA VAL A 1 -4.46 -7.57 -6.93
C VAL A 1 -3.56 -7.03 -8.02
N VAL A 2 -2.32 -7.52 -8.10
CA VAL A 2 -1.43 -7.22 -9.22
C VAL A 2 -1.93 -7.99 -10.44
N THR A 3 -2.16 -7.27 -11.53
CA THR A 3 -2.67 -7.83 -12.80
C THR A 3 -1.59 -7.95 -13.86
N LYS A 4 -0.54 -7.13 -13.76
CA LYS A 4 0.63 -7.15 -14.63
C LYS A 4 1.85 -6.68 -13.86
N ALA A 5 2.98 -7.32 -14.08
CA ALA A 5 4.27 -6.88 -13.56
C ALA A 5 5.34 -6.97 -14.65
N LEU A 6 6.19 -5.95 -14.74
CA LEU A 6 7.21 -5.84 -15.74
C LEU A 6 8.50 -5.33 -15.10
N LEU A 7 9.55 -6.13 -15.13
CA LEU A 7 10.88 -5.68 -14.69
C LEU A 7 11.56 -4.97 -15.85
N ASN A 8 11.81 -3.68 -15.70
CA ASN A 8 12.62 -2.88 -16.60
C ASN A 8 14.07 -2.93 -16.07
N LEU A 9 14.92 -3.63 -16.77
CA LEU A 9 16.29 -3.90 -16.36
C LEU A 9 17.26 -3.21 -17.31
N ASP A 10 18.06 -2.29 -16.77
CA ASP A 10 19.19 -1.69 -17.46
C ASP A 10 20.47 -2.38 -17.01
N TYR A 11 21.27 -2.85 -17.95
CA TYR A 11 22.54 -3.50 -17.63
C TYR A 11 23.58 -3.32 -18.73
N THR A 12 24.84 -3.52 -18.39
CA THR A 12 25.98 -3.44 -19.32
C THR A 12 26.83 -4.70 -19.17
N PRO A 13 26.86 -5.58 -20.17
CA PRO A 13 27.73 -6.74 -20.15
C PRO A 13 29.17 -6.36 -20.48
N SER A 14 30.14 -7.06 -19.88
CA SER A 14 31.57 -6.89 -20.21
C SER A 14 31.81 -7.08 -21.71
N PRO A 15 32.68 -6.26 -22.32
CA PRO A 15 33.06 -6.42 -23.74
C PRO A 15 33.82 -7.71 -24.07
N SER A 16 34.33 -8.38 -23.05
CA SER A 16 35.13 -9.61 -23.19
C SER A 16 34.32 -10.90 -23.13
N LEU A 17 33.00 -10.82 -22.95
CA LEU A 17 32.16 -12.00 -22.84
C LEU A 17 31.97 -12.70 -24.19
N LEU A 18 31.85 -14.01 -24.13
CA LEU A 18 31.45 -14.81 -25.29
C LEU A 18 29.91 -14.68 -25.47
N PRO A 19 29.48 -14.15 -26.63
CA PRO A 19 28.07 -14.08 -26.97
C PRO A 19 27.41 -15.46 -26.97
N VAL A 20 26.12 -15.52 -26.62
CA VAL A 20 25.28 -16.72 -26.55
C VAL A 20 25.65 -17.68 -25.40
N GLN A 21 26.95 -17.86 -25.08
CA GLN A 21 27.37 -18.66 -23.92
C GLN A 21 27.18 -17.91 -22.61
N SER A 22 27.25 -16.57 -22.65
CA SER A 22 27.00 -15.72 -21.49
C SER A 22 25.53 -15.26 -21.45
N GLN A 23 24.94 -15.22 -20.24
CA GLN A 23 23.55 -14.89 -20.06
C GLN A 23 23.28 -14.33 -18.68
N LEU A 24 22.22 -13.55 -18.57
CA LEU A 24 21.66 -13.09 -17.31
C LEU A 24 20.31 -13.79 -17.07
N LYS A 25 20.19 -14.49 -15.94
CA LYS A 25 18.93 -15.12 -15.52
C LYS A 25 18.26 -14.25 -14.47
N VAL A 26 16.96 -14.10 -14.59
CA VAL A 26 16.13 -13.30 -13.69
C VAL A 26 15.17 -14.21 -12.96
N TYR A 27 15.19 -14.14 -11.62
CA TYR A 27 14.31 -14.92 -10.76
C TYR A 27 13.48 -13.98 -9.87
N LEU A 28 12.24 -14.37 -9.64
CA LEU A 28 11.40 -13.82 -8.58
C LEU A 28 11.04 -14.93 -7.60
N ASN A 29 11.36 -14.75 -6.32
CA ASN A 29 11.06 -15.72 -5.25
C ASN A 29 11.54 -17.15 -5.60
N ASP A 30 12.76 -17.22 -6.17
CA ASP A 30 13.44 -18.43 -6.66
C ASP A 30 12.85 -19.07 -7.94
N GLU A 31 11.76 -18.52 -8.49
CA GLU A 31 11.22 -18.95 -9.77
C GLU A 31 11.85 -18.18 -10.94
N LEU A 32 12.20 -18.89 -12.00
CA LEU A 32 12.83 -18.31 -13.18
C LEU A 32 11.80 -17.54 -14.02
N MET A 33 11.99 -16.23 -14.15
CA MET A 33 11.12 -15.34 -14.92
C MET A 33 11.63 -15.11 -16.34
N GLY A 34 12.94 -15.17 -16.56
CA GLY A 34 13.51 -14.96 -17.88
C GLY A 34 15.00 -15.20 -17.93
N VAL A 35 15.46 -15.44 -19.16
CA VAL A 35 16.89 -15.58 -19.50
C VAL A 35 17.21 -14.58 -20.61
N LEU A 36 18.23 -13.77 -20.39
CA LEU A 36 18.72 -12.76 -21.31
C LEU A 36 20.11 -13.20 -21.83
N PRO A 37 20.21 -13.83 -23.01
CA PRO A 37 21.50 -14.12 -23.62
C PRO A 37 22.23 -12.82 -23.98
N VAL A 38 23.53 -12.78 -23.76
CA VAL A 38 24.37 -11.67 -24.21
C VAL A 38 24.63 -11.83 -25.71
N THR A 39 24.32 -10.77 -26.47
CA THR A 39 24.60 -10.74 -27.91
C THR A 39 25.89 -9.96 -28.22
N LYS A 40 26.44 -10.16 -29.40
CA LYS A 40 27.66 -9.47 -29.84
C LYS A 40 27.49 -7.95 -29.88
N GLU A 41 26.31 -7.48 -30.23
CA GLU A 41 25.96 -6.06 -30.35
C GLU A 41 25.87 -5.35 -29.01
N GLN A 42 25.61 -6.13 -27.94
CA GLN A 42 25.41 -5.64 -26.56
C GLN A 42 26.73 -5.48 -25.80
N LEU A 43 27.79 -6.10 -26.25
CA LEU A 43 29.08 -6.13 -25.55
C LEU A 43 29.60 -4.72 -25.24
N GLY A 44 29.85 -4.43 -23.98
CA GLY A 44 30.34 -3.13 -23.50
C GLY A 44 29.35 -1.97 -23.65
N LYS A 45 28.07 -2.22 -23.97
CA LYS A 45 27.06 -1.20 -24.16
C LYS A 45 25.94 -1.34 -23.16
N LYS A 46 25.30 -0.23 -22.81
CA LYS A 46 24.08 -0.22 -22.01
C LYS A 46 22.94 -0.89 -22.79
N VAL A 47 22.32 -1.87 -22.18
CA VAL A 47 21.16 -2.63 -22.68
C VAL A 47 19.99 -2.35 -21.78
N SER A 48 18.81 -2.10 -22.37
CA SER A 48 17.55 -2.03 -21.66
C SER A 48 16.68 -3.21 -22.08
N ALA A 49 16.24 -3.99 -21.10
CA ALA A 49 15.40 -5.16 -21.32
C ALA A 49 14.14 -5.10 -20.45
N GLN A 50 13.05 -5.63 -20.98
CA GLN A 50 11.78 -5.77 -20.25
C GLN A 50 11.48 -7.25 -20.05
N ILE A 51 11.40 -7.66 -18.79
CA ILE A 51 11.14 -9.05 -18.41
C ILE A 51 9.75 -9.11 -17.80
N PRO A 52 8.79 -9.81 -18.44
CA PRO A 52 7.49 -10.08 -17.83
C PRO A 52 7.67 -10.89 -16.56
N ILE A 53 7.04 -10.43 -15.49
CA ILE A 53 6.98 -11.12 -14.20
C ILE A 53 5.56 -11.68 -14.05
N ASP A 54 5.46 -12.97 -13.76
CA ASP A 54 4.15 -13.57 -13.52
C ASP A 54 3.59 -13.07 -12.19
N PRO A 55 2.44 -12.36 -12.19
CA PRO A 55 1.83 -11.83 -10.97
C PRO A 55 1.49 -12.89 -9.92
N LEU A 56 1.31 -14.14 -10.31
CA LEU A 56 1.00 -15.24 -9.39
C LEU A 56 2.13 -15.52 -8.38
N TYR A 57 3.38 -15.18 -8.75
CA TYR A 57 4.53 -15.35 -7.86
C TYR A 57 4.80 -14.13 -6.97
N ILE A 58 4.03 -13.04 -7.12
CA ILE A 58 4.17 -11.85 -6.27
C ILE A 58 3.47 -12.08 -4.94
N THR A 59 4.23 -11.96 -3.86
CA THR A 59 3.77 -12.12 -2.47
C THR A 59 3.93 -10.80 -1.69
N ASP A 60 3.72 -10.84 -0.37
CA ASP A 60 3.91 -9.69 0.50
C ASP A 60 5.37 -9.23 0.56
N PHE A 61 6.31 -10.17 0.50
CA PHE A 61 7.76 -9.91 0.44
C PHE A 61 8.34 -10.61 -0.78
N ASN A 62 9.00 -9.84 -1.63
CA ASN A 62 9.50 -10.35 -2.89
C ASN A 62 11.01 -10.18 -2.99
N ARG A 63 11.69 -11.19 -3.50
CA ARG A 63 13.12 -11.18 -3.78
C ARG A 63 13.36 -11.33 -5.27
N VAL A 64 13.88 -10.30 -5.90
CA VAL A 64 14.42 -10.38 -7.25
C VAL A 64 15.87 -10.82 -7.15
N ARG A 65 16.23 -11.91 -7.81
CA ARG A 65 17.59 -12.42 -7.91
C ARG A 65 18.06 -12.41 -9.37
N LEU A 66 19.20 -11.82 -9.57
CA LEU A 66 19.88 -11.83 -10.86
C LEU A 66 21.07 -12.80 -10.77
N GLU A 67 21.15 -13.71 -11.71
CA GLU A 67 22.23 -14.69 -11.80
C GLU A 67 22.95 -14.51 -13.13
N PHE A 68 24.19 -14.05 -13.05
CA PHE A 68 25.03 -13.87 -14.20
C PHE A 68 25.84 -15.13 -14.45
N VAL A 69 25.73 -15.70 -15.66
CA VAL A 69 26.57 -16.76 -16.19
C VAL A 69 27.46 -16.13 -17.25
N GLY A 70 28.72 -16.02 -16.96
CA GLY A 70 29.70 -15.37 -17.86
C GLY A 70 30.78 -16.31 -18.32
N HIS A 71 31.08 -16.28 -19.62
CA HIS A 71 32.17 -16.99 -20.27
C HIS A 71 32.97 -16.02 -21.11
N TYR A 72 34.33 -16.14 -21.08
CA TYR A 72 35.21 -15.32 -21.88
C TYR A 72 36.15 -16.18 -22.74
N ARG A 73 36.15 -17.51 -22.56
CA ARG A 73 36.87 -18.50 -23.35
C ARG A 73 36.09 -19.80 -23.46
N ASP A 74 36.32 -20.54 -24.53
CA ASP A 74 35.64 -21.84 -24.74
C ASP A 74 36.20 -22.94 -23.84
N VAL A 75 37.47 -22.83 -23.42
CA VAL A 75 38.15 -23.82 -22.58
C VAL A 75 39.09 -23.15 -21.58
N CYS A 76 39.28 -23.80 -20.43
CA CYS A 76 40.25 -23.38 -19.41
C CYS A 76 40.02 -21.93 -18.90
N GLU A 77 38.84 -21.63 -18.47
CA GLU A 77 38.50 -20.35 -17.88
C GLU A 77 38.96 -20.21 -16.43
N ASN A 78 39.37 -19.00 -16.07
CA ASN A 78 39.55 -18.62 -14.67
C ASN A 78 38.28 -17.93 -14.18
N PRO A 79 37.49 -18.52 -13.26
CA PRO A 79 36.24 -17.91 -12.76
C PRO A 79 36.45 -16.60 -11.98
N ALA A 80 37.68 -16.33 -11.55
CA ALA A 80 38.03 -15.07 -10.87
C ALA A 80 38.60 -14.02 -11.85
N SER A 81 38.42 -14.20 -13.17
CA SER A 81 38.86 -13.20 -14.15
C SER A 81 38.12 -11.87 -13.98
N SER A 82 38.90 -10.79 -13.96
CA SER A 82 38.36 -9.42 -13.92
C SER A 82 37.54 -9.02 -15.16
N THR A 83 37.54 -9.86 -16.20
CA THR A 83 36.73 -9.66 -17.41
C THR A 83 35.31 -10.23 -17.29
N LEU A 84 35.04 -11.03 -16.26
CA LEU A 84 33.73 -11.62 -15.99
C LEU A 84 32.89 -10.68 -15.10
N TRP A 85 32.20 -9.76 -15.73
CA TRP A 85 31.31 -8.86 -15.05
C TRP A 85 30.07 -8.48 -15.88
N LEU A 86 29.03 -8.13 -15.21
CA LEU A 86 27.82 -7.51 -15.75
C LEU A 86 27.35 -6.46 -14.75
N ASP A 87 27.30 -5.23 -15.18
CA ASP A 87 26.86 -4.10 -14.36
C ASP A 87 25.36 -3.89 -14.50
N VAL A 88 24.66 -3.77 -13.38
CA VAL A 88 23.21 -3.50 -13.35
C VAL A 88 22.99 -2.04 -13.04
N GLY A 89 22.32 -1.34 -13.96
CA GLY A 89 22.05 0.10 -13.85
C GLY A 89 21.05 0.41 -12.74
N ARG A 90 21.31 1.49 -12.03
CA ARG A 90 20.46 2.00 -10.94
C ARG A 90 19.07 2.49 -11.42
N GLU A 91 18.91 2.68 -12.72
CA GLU A 91 17.64 3.07 -13.34
C GLU A 91 16.68 1.89 -13.52
N SER A 92 17.13 0.67 -13.17
CA SER A 92 16.25 -0.50 -13.20
C SER A 92 15.10 -0.38 -12.21
N TYR A 93 13.90 -0.76 -12.64
CA TYR A 93 12.69 -0.65 -11.81
C TYR A 93 11.65 -1.72 -12.14
N LEU A 94 10.78 -1.99 -11.20
CA LEU A 94 9.62 -2.87 -11.37
C LEU A 94 8.37 -2.01 -11.59
N ASP A 95 7.70 -2.23 -12.72
CA ASP A 95 6.42 -1.62 -13.04
C ASP A 95 5.28 -2.58 -12.69
N LEU A 96 4.35 -2.13 -11.84
CA LEU A 96 3.23 -2.93 -11.35
C LEU A 96 1.91 -2.28 -11.76
N THR A 97 1.10 -3.03 -12.52
CA THR A 97 -0.30 -2.68 -12.74
C THR A 97 -1.16 -3.49 -11.77
N TYR A 98 -2.03 -2.82 -11.03
CA TYR A 98 -2.89 -3.48 -10.06
C TYR A 98 -4.32 -2.96 -10.14
N GLN A 99 -5.24 -3.83 -9.76
CA GLN A 99 -6.66 -3.53 -9.65
C GLN A 99 -7.05 -3.47 -8.18
N SER A 100 -7.83 -2.45 -7.82
CA SER A 100 -8.38 -2.33 -6.48
C SER A 100 -9.32 -3.50 -6.16
N LEU A 101 -9.28 -3.98 -4.93
CA LEU A 101 -10.21 -4.99 -4.43
C LEU A 101 -11.42 -4.29 -3.82
N ASN A 102 -12.61 -4.78 -4.18
CA ASN A 102 -13.81 -4.43 -3.44
C ASN A 102 -13.87 -5.28 -2.15
N VAL A 103 -13.25 -4.80 -1.09
CA VAL A 103 -13.33 -5.44 0.23
C VAL A 103 -14.73 -5.27 0.83
N ARG A 104 -15.20 -6.31 1.53
CA ARG A 104 -16.46 -6.20 2.29
C ARG A 104 -16.30 -5.18 3.42
N ASN A 105 -17.42 -4.56 3.81
CA ASN A 105 -17.47 -3.69 4.98
C ASN A 105 -17.41 -4.55 6.25
N ASP A 106 -16.20 -4.87 6.67
CA ASP A 106 -15.94 -5.72 7.83
C ASP A 106 -14.75 -5.18 8.62
N LEU A 107 -15.02 -4.77 9.85
CA LEU A 107 -14.03 -4.20 10.76
C LEU A 107 -13.08 -5.26 11.36
N SER A 108 -13.32 -6.56 11.13
CA SER A 108 -12.41 -7.62 11.61
C SER A 108 -11.00 -7.52 11.03
N HIS A 109 -10.85 -6.86 9.88
CA HIS A 109 -9.57 -6.61 9.22
C HIS A 109 -9.00 -5.21 9.50
N PHE A 110 -9.66 -4.43 10.36
CA PHE A 110 -9.16 -3.10 10.71
C PHE A 110 -7.70 -3.16 11.18
N PRO A 111 -6.80 -2.30 10.73
CA PRO A 111 -7.04 -1.01 10.06
C PRO A 111 -7.17 -1.05 8.53
N VAL A 112 -7.10 -2.21 7.87
CA VAL A 112 -7.31 -2.32 6.42
C VAL A 112 -8.80 -2.03 6.10
N PRO A 113 -9.11 -1.25 5.05
CA PRO A 113 -8.22 -0.72 4.00
C PRO A 113 -7.71 0.72 4.24
N PHE A 114 -7.91 1.29 5.42
CA PHE A 114 -7.49 2.66 5.74
C PHE A 114 -5.98 2.77 5.93
N TYR A 115 -5.36 1.71 6.43
CA TYR A 115 -3.92 1.57 6.58
C TYR A 115 -3.51 0.13 6.28
N ASP A 116 -2.53 -0.04 5.37
CA ASP A 116 -1.88 -1.32 5.10
C ASP A 116 -0.38 -1.19 5.41
N SER A 117 0.14 -2.05 6.28
CA SER A 117 1.56 -2.08 6.65
C SER A 117 2.47 -2.45 5.47
N ARG A 118 1.94 -3.09 4.43
CA ARG A 118 2.65 -3.51 3.22
C ARG A 118 2.72 -2.42 2.15
N ASP A 119 1.92 -1.35 2.28
CA ASP A 119 1.97 -0.20 1.38
C ASP A 119 3.17 0.69 1.76
N ASN A 120 4.04 1.00 0.81
CA ASN A 120 5.22 1.84 0.99
C ASN A 120 4.98 3.32 0.69
N ARG A 121 3.78 3.68 0.23
CA ARG A 121 3.42 5.07 -0.09
C ARG A 121 3.09 5.85 1.17
N GLN A 122 3.24 7.17 1.11
CA GLN A 122 2.74 8.06 2.15
C GLN A 122 1.26 7.80 2.41
N LEU A 123 0.88 7.66 3.68
CA LEU A 123 -0.52 7.57 4.06
C LEU A 123 -1.22 8.91 3.80
N THR A 124 -2.26 8.90 2.98
CA THR A 124 -3.15 10.05 2.82
C THR A 124 -4.56 9.62 3.20
N LEU A 125 -5.05 10.11 4.32
CA LEU A 125 -6.34 9.71 4.90
C LEU A 125 -7.14 10.97 5.28
N PRO A 126 -8.04 11.45 4.40
CA PRO A 126 -8.87 12.61 4.68
C PRO A 126 -9.73 12.44 5.93
N MET A 127 -9.91 13.52 6.66
CA MET A 127 -10.78 13.65 7.81
C MET A 127 -11.92 14.58 7.48
N VAL A 128 -13.16 14.07 7.49
CA VAL A 128 -14.33 14.78 7.01
C VAL A 128 -15.24 15.13 8.18
N PHE A 129 -15.62 16.40 8.27
CA PHE A 129 -16.55 16.94 9.27
C PHE A 129 -17.78 17.53 8.58
N ALA A 130 -18.88 17.68 9.30
CA ALA A 130 -20.09 18.33 8.80
C ALA A 130 -19.88 19.82 8.46
N GLY A 131 -18.97 20.47 9.18
CA GLY A 131 -18.55 21.85 9.00
C GLY A 131 -17.25 22.11 9.72
N ALA A 132 -16.96 23.36 10.09
CA ALA A 132 -15.78 23.66 10.89
C ALA A 132 -15.84 22.88 12.23
N PRO A 133 -14.82 22.07 12.55
CA PRO A 133 -14.85 21.21 13.74
C PRO A 133 -14.73 22.06 15.01
N ASP A 134 -15.51 21.72 16.01
CA ASP A 134 -15.36 22.23 17.36
C ASP A 134 -14.17 21.58 18.09
N LEU A 135 -13.95 21.96 19.34
CA LEU A 135 -12.80 21.48 20.14
C LEU A 135 -12.83 19.95 20.32
N VAL A 136 -14.02 19.36 20.53
CA VAL A 136 -14.17 17.92 20.80
C VAL A 136 -13.95 17.12 19.52
N GLU A 137 -14.49 17.57 18.40
CA GLU A 137 -14.22 16.99 17.08
C GLU A 137 -12.73 17.04 16.73
N GLN A 138 -12.05 18.16 17.04
CA GLN A 138 -10.60 18.28 16.86
C GLN A 138 -9.82 17.31 17.76
N GLN A 139 -10.23 17.13 19.01
CA GLN A 139 -9.63 16.14 19.91
C GLN A 139 -9.81 14.71 19.38
N ALA A 140 -11.01 14.36 18.94
CA ALA A 140 -11.28 13.05 18.34
C ALA A 140 -10.41 12.80 17.11
N ALA A 141 -10.30 13.80 16.22
CA ALA A 141 -9.45 13.73 15.05
C ALA A 141 -7.97 13.59 15.42
N ALA A 142 -7.48 14.34 16.40
CA ALA A 142 -6.09 14.26 16.87
C ALA A 142 -5.74 12.87 17.43
N ILE A 143 -6.66 12.25 18.19
CA ILE A 143 -6.48 10.88 18.70
C ILE A 143 -6.34 9.90 17.55
N ILE A 144 -7.22 9.96 16.56
CA ILE A 144 -7.19 9.06 15.41
C ILE A 144 -5.99 9.33 14.51
N ALA A 145 -5.65 10.59 14.23
CA ALA A 145 -4.46 10.96 13.47
C ALA A 145 -3.19 10.46 14.14
N SER A 146 -3.08 10.60 15.46
CA SER A 146 -1.94 10.08 16.24
C SER A 146 -1.84 8.56 16.12
N TRP A 147 -2.96 7.85 16.23
CA TRP A 147 -2.99 6.40 16.13
C TRP A 147 -2.56 5.89 14.75
N PHE A 148 -3.07 6.47 13.66
CA PHE A 148 -2.64 6.13 12.31
C PHE A 148 -1.19 6.58 12.05
N GLY A 149 -0.85 7.79 12.49
CA GLY A 149 0.49 8.37 12.29
C GLY A 149 1.60 7.54 12.94
N SER A 150 1.37 7.00 14.14
CA SER A 150 2.33 6.14 14.83
C SER A 150 2.67 4.85 14.06
N ARG A 151 1.81 4.43 13.12
CA ARG A 151 1.99 3.21 12.32
C ARG A 151 2.72 3.44 11.00
N THR A 152 2.78 4.68 10.52
CA THR A 152 3.34 4.98 9.20
C THR A 152 4.86 4.98 9.17
N GLY A 153 5.52 5.19 10.32
CA GLY A 153 6.97 5.18 10.42
C GLY A 153 7.62 6.17 9.43
N TRP A 154 8.57 5.68 8.67
CA TRP A 154 9.32 6.48 7.68
C TRP A 154 8.50 6.94 6.47
N ARG A 155 7.36 6.32 6.18
CA ARG A 155 6.50 6.66 5.03
C ARG A 155 5.87 8.04 5.12
N GLY A 156 5.70 8.53 6.34
CA GLY A 156 4.98 9.76 6.62
C GLY A 156 3.47 9.63 6.42
N GLN A 157 2.76 10.67 6.83
CA GLN A 157 1.30 10.73 6.79
C GLN A 157 0.81 12.12 6.42
N ASN A 158 -0.39 12.17 5.86
CA ASN A 158 -1.13 13.38 5.58
C ASN A 158 -2.62 13.15 5.89
N PHE A 159 -3.23 14.03 6.67
CA PHE A 159 -4.65 13.98 7.05
C PHE A 159 -5.35 15.26 6.56
N PRO A 160 -5.70 15.35 5.27
CA PRO A 160 -6.40 16.52 4.76
C PRO A 160 -7.76 16.67 5.43
N VAL A 161 -8.10 17.89 5.85
CA VAL A 161 -9.40 18.20 6.45
C VAL A 161 -10.37 18.61 5.36
N MET A 162 -11.57 18.05 5.40
CA MET A 162 -12.66 18.34 4.47
C MET A 162 -13.92 18.72 5.25
N TYR A 163 -14.67 19.69 4.72
CA TYR A 163 -15.93 20.11 5.31
C TYR A 163 -17.09 19.75 4.38
N ASN A 164 -18.02 18.96 4.90
CA ASN A 164 -19.24 18.53 4.21
C ASN A 164 -19.04 17.99 2.78
N GLY A 165 -17.84 17.50 2.48
CA GLY A 165 -17.46 16.98 1.17
C GLY A 165 -17.39 15.46 1.16
N LEU A 166 -17.76 14.86 0.05
CA LEU A 166 -17.58 13.42 -0.18
C LEU A 166 -16.14 13.16 -0.67
N PRO A 167 -15.32 12.41 0.09
CA PRO A 167 -13.92 12.16 -0.31
C PRO A 167 -13.82 11.22 -1.51
N ASP A 168 -12.77 11.37 -2.32
CA ASP A 168 -12.49 10.53 -3.49
C ASP A 168 -11.72 9.23 -3.16
N ARG A 169 -11.35 9.05 -1.90
CA ARG A 169 -10.53 7.94 -1.39
C ARG A 169 -10.97 7.52 0.01
N ASN A 170 -10.40 6.45 0.53
CA ASN A 170 -10.64 6.02 1.90
C ASN A 170 -10.44 7.19 2.87
N ALA A 171 -11.38 7.38 3.78
CA ALA A 171 -11.40 8.54 4.66
C ALA A 171 -12.01 8.20 6.02
N ILE A 172 -11.76 9.06 7.00
CA ILE A 172 -12.41 9.05 8.32
C ILE A 172 -13.49 10.14 8.34
N ILE A 173 -14.70 9.76 8.76
CA ILE A 173 -15.84 10.65 8.84
C ILE A 173 -16.21 10.83 10.31
N PHE A 174 -16.34 12.07 10.75
CA PHE A 174 -16.78 12.41 12.10
C PHE A 174 -18.23 12.89 12.05
N ALA A 175 -19.10 12.27 12.84
CA ALA A 175 -20.51 12.62 12.88
C ALA A 175 -21.11 12.41 14.27
N THR A 176 -22.09 13.25 14.61
CA THR A 176 -23.03 13.01 15.70
C THR A 176 -24.45 12.95 15.17
N ASN A 177 -25.44 12.57 16.00
CA ASN A 177 -26.82 12.52 15.55
C ASN A 177 -27.34 13.87 15.01
N ASP A 178 -26.85 14.97 15.55
CA ASP A 178 -27.26 16.31 15.16
C ASP A 178 -26.32 16.98 14.15
N LYS A 179 -25.12 16.48 13.98
CA LYS A 179 -24.05 17.11 13.20
C LYS A 179 -23.42 16.09 12.25
N ARG A 180 -23.92 16.04 11.01
CA ARG A 180 -23.56 15.06 9.99
C ARG A 180 -23.18 15.73 8.68
N PRO A 181 -22.17 15.22 7.94
CA PRO A 181 -22.02 15.56 6.54
C PRO A 181 -23.27 15.21 5.74
N ASP A 182 -23.55 15.96 4.67
CA ASP A 182 -24.79 15.83 3.89
C ASP A 182 -25.02 14.41 3.36
N PHE A 183 -23.97 13.71 2.98
CA PHE A 183 -24.07 12.32 2.48
C PHE A 183 -24.43 11.28 3.57
N LEU A 184 -24.43 11.68 4.86
CA LEU A 184 -24.90 10.88 6.00
C LEU A 184 -26.22 11.39 6.59
N ARG A 185 -26.88 12.36 5.96
CA ARG A 185 -28.10 12.98 6.51
C ARG A 185 -29.18 11.95 6.81
N ASP A 186 -29.37 11.00 5.89
CA ASP A 186 -30.42 9.98 6.00
C ASP A 186 -29.95 8.71 6.74
N ALA A 187 -28.71 8.69 7.26
CA ALA A 187 -28.22 7.56 8.05
C ALA A 187 -29.02 7.44 9.36
N PRO A 188 -29.31 6.23 9.85
CA PRO A 188 -29.97 6.04 11.13
C PRO A 188 -29.21 6.72 12.27
N ALA A 189 -29.95 7.25 13.25
CA ALA A 189 -29.35 7.75 14.49
C ALA A 189 -28.69 6.58 15.26
N VAL A 190 -27.56 6.85 15.90
CA VAL A 190 -26.91 5.89 16.78
C VAL A 190 -27.35 6.05 18.23
N ASN A 191 -27.30 4.95 18.98
CA ASN A 191 -27.70 4.92 20.38
C ASN A 191 -26.50 4.84 21.35
N ALA A 192 -25.29 4.74 20.81
CA ALA A 192 -24.05 4.62 21.57
C ALA A 192 -22.87 5.08 20.69
N PRO A 193 -21.68 5.30 21.28
CA PRO A 193 -20.46 5.48 20.52
C PRO A 193 -20.30 4.35 19.50
N THR A 194 -20.17 4.68 18.23
CA THR A 194 -20.21 3.68 17.14
C THR A 194 -19.09 3.93 16.14
N ILE A 195 -18.51 2.85 15.66
CA ILE A 195 -17.54 2.84 14.55
C ILE A 195 -18.15 2.00 13.44
N THR A 196 -18.30 2.58 12.27
CA THR A 196 -18.94 1.92 11.12
C THR A 196 -18.03 2.01 9.89
N MET A 197 -17.82 0.89 9.21
CA MET A 197 -17.23 0.86 7.88
C MET A 197 -18.34 0.81 6.84
N MET A 198 -18.35 1.77 5.93
CA MET A 198 -19.31 1.79 4.84
C MET A 198 -18.60 2.02 3.50
N SER A 199 -19.26 1.61 2.42
CA SER A 199 -18.78 1.92 1.08
C SER A 199 -19.14 3.36 0.70
N HIS A 200 -18.25 3.99 -0.04
CA HIS A 200 -18.55 5.26 -0.68
C HIS A 200 -19.75 5.13 -1.63
N PRO A 201 -20.71 6.07 -1.63
CA PRO A 201 -21.96 5.94 -2.39
C PRO A 201 -21.76 5.70 -3.90
N ASN A 202 -20.73 6.32 -4.48
CA ASN A 202 -20.47 6.29 -5.93
C ASN A 202 -19.28 5.41 -6.32
N ASN A 203 -18.57 4.80 -5.36
CA ASN A 203 -17.40 3.98 -5.64
C ASN A 203 -17.24 2.86 -4.60
N PRO A 204 -17.61 1.62 -4.92
CA PRO A 204 -17.58 0.51 -3.95
C PRO A 204 -16.16 0.13 -3.50
N TYR A 205 -15.14 0.55 -4.23
CA TYR A 205 -13.73 0.32 -3.88
C TYR A 205 -13.20 1.28 -2.81
N VAL A 206 -13.90 2.38 -2.56
CA VAL A 206 -13.57 3.36 -1.52
C VAL A 206 -14.38 3.06 -0.27
N LYS A 207 -13.70 3.07 0.89
CA LYS A 207 -14.33 2.82 2.19
C LYS A 207 -14.23 4.06 3.07
N LEU A 208 -15.31 4.28 3.81
CA LEU A 208 -15.44 5.36 4.77
C LEU A 208 -15.53 4.74 6.17
N LEU A 209 -14.65 5.17 7.06
CA LEU A 209 -14.72 4.82 8.48
C LEU A 209 -15.47 5.94 9.19
N VAL A 210 -16.69 5.68 9.58
CA VAL A 210 -17.54 6.65 10.29
C VAL A 210 -17.34 6.48 11.79
N VAL A 211 -16.84 7.51 12.43
CA VAL A 211 -16.76 7.65 13.88
C VAL A 211 -18.00 8.43 14.29
N PHE A 212 -18.94 7.76 14.96
CA PHE A 212 -20.27 8.26 15.15
C PHE A 212 -20.68 8.22 16.62
N GLY A 213 -21.30 9.28 17.09
CA GLY A 213 -21.84 9.38 18.44
C GLY A 213 -23.25 9.99 18.48
N ARG A 214 -23.95 9.81 19.59
CA ARG A 214 -25.17 10.56 19.88
C ARG A 214 -24.86 12.06 19.98
N ASP A 215 -23.70 12.33 20.59
CA ASP A 215 -23.19 13.66 20.91
C ASP A 215 -21.63 13.65 20.86
N ASP A 216 -21.02 14.75 21.22
CA ASP A 216 -19.58 14.94 21.27
C ASP A 216 -18.87 14.00 22.25
N LYS A 217 -19.50 13.65 23.38
CA LYS A 217 -18.94 12.74 24.37
C LYS A 217 -18.79 11.35 23.78
N ASP A 218 -19.82 10.87 23.09
CA ASP A 218 -19.80 9.57 22.40
C ASP A 218 -18.79 9.58 21.25
N LEU A 219 -18.71 10.68 20.50
CA LEU A 219 -17.74 10.83 19.41
C LEU A 219 -16.30 10.66 19.93
N LEU A 220 -15.98 11.33 21.02
CA LEU A 220 -14.67 11.23 21.65
C LEU A 220 -14.38 9.81 22.16
N GLN A 221 -15.39 9.15 22.72
CA GLN A 221 -15.28 7.77 23.20
C GLN A 221 -15.04 6.79 22.04
N ALA A 222 -15.76 6.92 20.94
CA ALA A 222 -15.52 6.12 19.74
C ALA A 222 -14.09 6.29 19.20
N ALA A 223 -13.58 7.53 19.16
CA ALA A 223 -12.20 7.82 18.75
C ALA A 223 -11.17 7.14 19.69
N LYS A 224 -11.40 7.21 21.01
CA LYS A 224 -10.56 6.51 21.99
C LYS A 224 -10.60 4.99 21.81
N GLY A 225 -11.76 4.43 21.46
CA GLY A 225 -11.90 3.00 21.16
C GLY A 225 -11.01 2.55 20.01
N ILE A 226 -10.88 3.36 18.96
CA ILE A 226 -9.94 3.09 17.85
C ILE A 226 -8.49 3.11 18.37
N ALA A 227 -8.14 4.14 19.15
CA ALA A 227 -6.76 4.36 19.59
C ALA A 227 -6.24 3.28 20.57
N GLN A 228 -7.11 2.68 21.36
CA GLN A 228 -6.72 1.62 22.28
C GLN A 228 -6.30 0.32 21.59
N GLY A 229 -6.74 0.08 20.35
CA GLY A 229 -6.26 -1.03 19.52
C GLY A 229 -6.56 -2.44 19.99
N ASN A 230 -7.18 -2.58 21.18
CA ASN A 230 -7.44 -3.87 21.83
C ASN A 230 -8.87 -4.38 21.60
N VAL A 231 -9.66 -3.66 20.81
CA VAL A 231 -11.06 -4.04 20.56
C VAL A 231 -11.11 -4.97 19.37
N LEU A 232 -11.64 -6.16 19.57
CA LEU A 232 -11.94 -7.09 18.48
C LEU A 232 -13.17 -6.57 17.73
N PHE A 233 -12.93 -5.71 16.76
CA PHE A 233 -13.98 -5.26 15.85
C PHE A 233 -14.45 -6.41 14.98
N ARG A 234 -15.76 -6.50 14.75
CA ARG A 234 -16.37 -7.49 13.84
C ARG A 234 -17.57 -6.87 13.13
N GLY A 235 -17.82 -7.35 11.92
CA GLY A 235 -18.91 -6.86 11.09
C GLY A 235 -18.69 -5.44 10.59
N SER A 236 -19.72 -4.85 10.01
CA SER A 236 -19.64 -3.51 9.42
C SER A 236 -19.75 -2.37 10.43
N SER A 237 -20.28 -2.64 11.63
CA SER A 237 -20.49 -1.64 12.67
C SER A 237 -20.30 -2.24 14.06
N VAL A 238 -19.68 -1.49 14.96
CA VAL A 238 -19.46 -1.87 16.36
C VAL A 238 -19.79 -0.70 17.27
N THR A 239 -20.36 -0.99 18.43
CA THR A 239 -20.50 -0.04 19.53
C THR A 239 -19.31 -0.13 20.45
N VAL A 240 -18.87 1.02 20.96
CA VAL A 240 -17.75 1.11 21.90
C VAL A 240 -18.30 1.31 23.30
N ASP A 241 -18.15 0.30 24.15
CA ASP A 241 -18.45 0.43 25.56
C ASP A 241 -17.44 1.35 26.26
N GLU A 242 -17.67 1.64 27.55
CA GLU A 242 -16.84 2.57 28.30
C GLU A 242 -15.38 2.11 28.27
N VAL A 243 -14.54 2.96 27.72
CA VAL A 243 -13.09 2.75 27.62
C VAL A 243 -12.49 3.05 28.99
N LYS A 244 -12.21 2.00 29.75
CA LYS A 244 -11.50 2.14 31.02
C LYS A 244 -10.01 2.46 30.75
N PRO A 245 -9.41 3.37 31.51
CA PRO A 245 -8.00 3.73 31.38
C PRO A 245 -7.06 2.55 31.72
#